data_507076b413db393e7ca4cbc32476c001
#
_entry.id   507076b413db393e7ca4cbc32476c001
#
_cell.length_a   1.000
_cell.length_b   1.000
_cell.length_c   1.000
_cell.angle_alpha   90.00
_cell.angle_beta   90.00
_cell.angle_gamma   90.00
#
_symmetry.space_group_name_H-M   'P 1'
#
loop_
_entity.id
_entity.type
_entity.pdbx_description
1 polymer ?
#
loop_
_entity_poly.entity_id
_entity_poly.type
_entity_poly.pdbx_seq_one_letter_code
_entity_poly.pdbx_strand_id
1 'polypeptide(L)'
;MCIRDRSNKLNEDLNAKGFPSEILQMDGFHFDDAILSSKNLLSRKGSPETFDVMGLKNFLIRLANEPEVVIPIFDRSLELSRSSAVTITENKKTIIVEGNYLLLNSHPWNTLKDYFDSSIMIHCEESILEKRLIERWKGFDLNQDQINQKVYENDLPNGVSVIKNSIKADYYLEN
;
A
#
# COMPACT_ATOMS: atom_id res chain seq x y z
N MET A 1 -2.41 10.23 10.94
CA MET A 1 -1.12 9.69 10.45
C MET A 1 -1.43 8.64 9.39
N CYS A 2 -0.79 8.67 8.22
CA CYS A 2 -1.07 7.68 7.16
C CYS A 2 -0.40 6.32 7.49
N ILE A 3 -0.79 5.29 6.72
CA ILE A 3 -0.25 3.92 6.89
C ILE A 3 1.28 3.91 6.75
N ARG A 4 1.80 4.61 5.73
CA ARG A 4 3.25 4.73 5.46
C ARG A 4 4.00 5.40 6.62
N ASP A 5 3.45 6.46 7.23
CA ASP A 5 4.12 7.12 8.35
C ASP A 5 4.20 6.18 9.57
N ARG A 6 3.15 5.37 9.79
CA ARG A 6 3.12 4.40 10.89
C ARG A 6 4.11 3.25 10.64
N SER A 7 4.20 2.74 9.43
CA SER A 7 5.16 1.69 9.08
C SER A 7 6.59 2.18 9.15
N ASN A 8 6.88 3.39 8.70
CA ASN A 8 8.20 4.01 8.87
C ASN A 8 8.57 4.12 10.37
N LYS A 9 7.66 4.65 11.19
CA LYS A 9 7.89 4.77 12.63
C LYS A 9 8.09 3.41 13.30
N LEU A 10 7.31 2.40 12.93
CA LEU A 10 7.47 1.04 13.43
C LEU A 10 8.84 0.46 13.04
N ASN A 11 9.24 0.65 11.79
CA ASN A 11 10.54 0.18 11.29
C ASN A 11 11.71 0.85 12.04
N GLU A 12 11.64 2.16 12.25
CA GLU A 12 12.62 2.90 13.06
C GLU A 12 12.70 2.36 14.49
N ASP A 13 11.55 2.18 15.15
CA ASP A 13 11.47 1.73 16.54
C ASP A 13 11.98 0.29 16.70
N LEU A 14 11.68 -0.61 15.76
CA LEU A 14 12.18 -1.98 15.76
C LEU A 14 13.71 -2.00 15.59
N ASN A 15 14.24 -1.29 14.59
CA ASN A 15 15.68 -1.21 14.38
C ASN A 15 16.42 -0.59 15.58
N ALA A 16 15.85 0.47 16.19
CA ALA A 16 16.43 1.09 17.39
C ALA A 16 16.46 0.16 18.62
N LYS A 17 15.52 -0.80 18.68
CA LYS A 17 15.45 -1.82 19.73
C LYS A 17 16.27 -3.08 19.42
N GLY A 18 17.01 -3.11 18.32
CA GLY A 18 17.84 -4.24 17.91
C GLY A 18 17.07 -5.35 17.20
N PHE A 19 15.88 -5.09 16.69
CA PHE A 19 15.10 -5.99 15.82
C PHE A 19 15.26 -5.55 14.36
N PRO A 20 16.21 -6.13 13.59
CA PRO A 20 16.46 -5.72 12.21
C PRO A 20 15.22 -5.88 11.36
N SER A 21 14.71 -4.79 10.84
CA SER A 21 13.49 -4.76 10.03
C SER A 21 13.65 -3.91 8.78
N GLU A 22 12.80 -4.17 7.78
CA GLU A 22 12.73 -3.40 6.53
C GLU A 22 11.29 -3.32 6.04
N ILE A 23 11.01 -2.35 5.16
CA ILE A 23 9.67 -2.11 4.63
C ILE A 23 9.59 -2.56 3.18
N LEU A 24 8.56 -3.34 2.85
CA LEU A 24 8.11 -3.61 1.49
C LEU A 24 6.82 -2.81 1.23
N GLN A 25 6.91 -1.84 0.34
CA GLN A 25 5.78 -0.98 -0.01
C GLN A 25 4.95 -1.60 -1.12
N MET A 26 3.64 -1.80 -0.89
CA MET A 26 2.69 -2.20 -1.93
C MET A 26 2.70 -1.22 -3.11
N ASP A 27 2.84 0.08 -2.82
CA ASP A 27 2.86 1.13 -3.84
C ASP A 27 3.98 0.93 -4.89
N GLY A 28 5.07 0.24 -4.55
CA GLY A 28 6.13 -0.14 -5.50
C GLY A 28 5.67 -1.07 -6.63
N PHE A 29 4.48 -1.63 -6.51
CA PHE A 29 3.87 -2.56 -7.48
C PHE A 29 2.75 -1.92 -8.32
N HIS A 30 2.66 -0.59 -8.38
CA HIS A 30 1.80 0.10 -9.33
C HIS A 30 2.19 -0.25 -10.76
N PHE A 31 1.18 -0.46 -11.62
CA PHE A 31 1.42 -0.50 -13.06
C PHE A 31 1.88 0.87 -13.56
N ASP A 32 2.75 0.84 -14.56
CA ASP A 32 3.17 2.04 -15.29
C ASP A 32 1.97 2.69 -16.02
N ASP A 33 2.02 4.02 -16.18
CA ASP A 33 0.96 4.79 -16.84
C ASP A 33 0.69 4.35 -18.29
N ALA A 34 1.71 3.84 -19.00
CA ALA A 34 1.51 3.26 -20.33
C ALA A 34 0.64 2.01 -20.29
N ILE A 35 0.82 1.14 -19.28
CA ILE A 35 -0.03 -0.04 -19.04
C ILE A 35 -1.44 0.39 -18.64
N LEU A 36 -1.56 1.34 -17.71
CA LEU A 36 -2.86 1.85 -17.26
C LEU A 36 -3.64 2.49 -18.41
N SER A 37 -2.96 3.25 -19.26
CA SER A 37 -3.56 3.86 -20.47
C SER A 37 -4.07 2.80 -21.44
N SER A 38 -3.28 1.76 -21.71
CA SER A 38 -3.68 0.66 -22.61
C SER A 38 -4.88 -0.14 -22.10
N LYS A 39 -5.10 -0.13 -20.78
CA LYS A 39 -6.22 -0.80 -20.10
C LYS A 39 -7.41 0.14 -19.79
N ASN A 40 -7.34 1.42 -20.18
CA ASN A 40 -8.31 2.47 -19.81
C ASN A 40 -8.47 2.63 -18.29
N LEU A 41 -7.40 2.43 -17.51
CA LEU A 41 -7.38 2.50 -16.05
C LEU A 41 -6.64 3.72 -15.50
N LEU A 42 -6.11 4.62 -16.35
CA LEU A 42 -5.30 5.75 -15.88
C LEU A 42 -6.06 6.67 -14.93
N SER A 43 -7.35 6.93 -15.20
CA SER A 43 -8.22 7.72 -14.30
C SER A 43 -8.47 7.05 -12.95
N ARG A 44 -8.26 5.74 -12.87
CA ARG A 44 -8.45 4.90 -11.70
C ARG A 44 -7.13 4.60 -10.98
N LYS A 45 -6.01 5.23 -11.40
CA LYS A 45 -4.69 5.00 -10.77
C LYS A 45 -4.79 5.12 -9.25
N GLY A 46 -4.28 4.10 -8.55
CA GLY A 46 -4.41 3.96 -7.09
C GLY A 46 -5.58 3.08 -6.63
N SER A 47 -6.47 2.62 -7.54
CA SER A 47 -7.48 1.61 -7.22
C SER A 47 -6.90 0.18 -7.24
N PRO A 48 -7.55 -0.82 -6.61
CA PRO A 48 -7.00 -2.16 -6.44
C PRO A 48 -6.54 -2.85 -7.75
N GLU A 49 -7.22 -2.58 -8.85
CA GLU A 49 -6.94 -3.15 -10.17
C GLU A 49 -5.72 -2.55 -10.88
N THR A 50 -5.11 -1.52 -10.29
CA THR A 50 -3.97 -0.81 -10.89
C THR A 50 -2.61 -1.26 -10.35
N PHE A 51 -2.59 -2.40 -9.65
CA PHE A 51 -1.39 -2.97 -9.04
C PHE A 51 -1.04 -4.36 -9.60
N ASP A 52 0.24 -4.64 -9.70
CA ASP A 52 0.77 -5.99 -9.96
C ASP A 52 0.81 -6.81 -8.67
N VAL A 53 -0.35 -7.33 -8.27
CA VAL A 53 -0.49 -8.13 -7.04
C VAL A 53 0.29 -9.44 -7.14
N MET A 54 0.36 -10.03 -8.34
CA MET A 54 1.12 -11.27 -8.53
C MET A 54 2.63 -11.03 -8.48
N GLY A 55 3.09 -9.88 -8.95
CA GLY A 55 4.46 -9.41 -8.74
C GLY A 55 4.77 -9.25 -7.25
N LEU A 56 3.91 -8.55 -6.49
CA LEU A 56 4.05 -8.44 -5.04
C LEU A 56 4.12 -9.81 -4.36
N LYS A 57 3.21 -10.74 -4.70
CA LYS A 57 3.23 -12.10 -4.19
C LYS A 57 4.55 -12.82 -4.45
N ASN A 58 5.08 -12.71 -5.67
CA ASN A 58 6.38 -13.30 -6.00
C ASN A 58 7.52 -12.71 -5.16
N PHE A 59 7.49 -11.41 -4.86
CA PHE A 59 8.48 -10.81 -3.98
C PHE A 59 8.36 -11.32 -2.54
N LEU A 60 7.16 -11.56 -2.01
CA LEU A 60 6.98 -12.20 -0.69
C LEU A 60 7.57 -13.62 -0.67
N ILE A 61 7.39 -14.40 -1.73
CA ILE A 61 7.99 -15.74 -1.86
C ILE A 61 9.52 -15.64 -1.89
N ARG A 62 10.08 -14.70 -2.65
CA ARG A 62 11.52 -14.50 -2.74
C ARG A 62 12.12 -14.10 -1.40
N LEU A 63 11.50 -13.16 -0.69
CA LEU A 63 11.94 -12.70 0.63
C LEU A 63 11.99 -13.83 1.68
N ALA A 64 11.15 -14.85 1.54
CA ALA A 64 11.16 -16.01 2.42
C ALA A 64 12.24 -17.06 2.05
N ASN A 65 12.78 -17.03 0.83
CA ASN A 65 13.62 -18.12 0.30
C ASN A 65 14.99 -17.67 -0.20
N GLU A 66 15.20 -16.39 -0.47
CA GLU A 66 16.47 -15.87 -1.03
C GLU A 66 17.23 -15.06 0.04
N PRO A 67 18.56 -15.14 0.07
CA PRO A 67 19.38 -14.41 1.06
C PRO A 67 19.42 -12.91 0.80
N GLU A 68 19.14 -12.50 -0.44
CA GLU A 68 19.09 -11.10 -0.84
C GLU A 68 18.01 -10.89 -1.90
N VAL A 69 17.15 -9.90 -1.69
CA VAL A 69 16.10 -9.52 -2.65
C VAL A 69 16.13 -8.01 -2.85
N VAL A 70 16.23 -7.59 -4.11
CA VAL A 70 16.16 -6.17 -4.46
C VAL A 70 14.72 -5.85 -4.85
N ILE A 71 14.08 -4.93 -4.11
CA ILE A 71 12.65 -4.62 -4.21
C ILE A 71 12.41 -3.28 -4.92
N PRO A 72 11.20 -3.08 -5.52
CA PRO A 72 10.79 -1.79 -6.05
C PRO A 72 10.29 -0.86 -4.94
N ILE A 73 10.28 0.45 -5.24
CA ILE A 73 9.61 1.49 -4.45
C ILE A 73 8.73 2.34 -5.36
N PHE A 74 7.76 3.06 -4.78
CA PHE A 74 7.04 4.12 -5.47
C PHE A 74 7.68 5.47 -5.22
N ASP A 75 8.15 6.12 -6.28
CA ASP A 75 8.72 7.46 -6.22
C ASP A 75 7.62 8.50 -6.43
N ARG A 76 7.23 9.18 -5.34
CA ARG A 76 6.16 10.18 -5.38
C ARG A 76 6.50 11.45 -6.13
N SER A 77 7.79 11.76 -6.28
CA SER A 77 8.22 12.94 -7.03
C SER A 77 8.10 12.73 -8.53
N LEU A 78 8.22 11.47 -8.96
CA LEU A 78 8.11 11.05 -10.36
C LEU A 78 6.75 10.39 -10.67
N GLU A 79 5.93 10.13 -9.63
CA GLU A 79 4.62 9.45 -9.73
C GLU A 79 4.69 8.09 -10.45
N LEU A 80 5.79 7.33 -10.23
CA LEU A 80 6.01 6.01 -10.83
C LEU A 80 6.74 5.03 -9.90
N SER A 81 6.61 3.74 -10.21
CA SER A 81 7.37 2.68 -9.56
C SER A 81 8.77 2.59 -10.14
N ARG A 82 9.78 2.57 -9.26
CA ARG A 82 11.18 2.32 -9.64
C ARG A 82 11.58 0.92 -9.22
N SER A 83 11.96 0.11 -10.18
CA SER A 83 12.49 -1.23 -9.94
C SER A 83 13.87 -1.18 -9.27
N SER A 84 14.19 -2.23 -8.51
CA SER A 84 15.54 -2.46 -7.95
C SER A 84 16.08 -1.29 -7.14
N ALA A 85 15.25 -0.73 -6.27
CA ALA A 85 15.56 0.51 -5.54
C ALA A 85 16.05 0.30 -4.10
N VAL A 86 15.70 -0.82 -3.48
CA VAL A 86 16.12 -1.16 -2.10
C VAL A 86 16.50 -2.62 -2.03
N THR A 87 17.58 -2.92 -1.32
CA THR A 87 18.05 -4.29 -1.05
C THR A 87 17.61 -4.74 0.33
N ILE A 88 16.92 -5.86 0.41
CA ILE A 88 16.59 -6.56 1.66
C ILE A 88 17.46 -7.82 1.72
N THR A 89 18.18 -7.98 2.83
CA THR A 89 19.06 -9.13 3.04
C THR A 89 18.54 -10.02 4.19
N GLU A 90 18.99 -11.27 4.27
CA GLU A 90 18.56 -12.27 5.25
C GLU A 90 18.76 -11.86 6.72
N ASN A 91 19.58 -10.86 7.01
CA ASN A 91 19.76 -10.33 8.35
C ASN A 91 18.58 -9.44 8.79
N LYS A 92 17.69 -9.04 7.88
CA LYS A 92 16.40 -8.40 8.19
C LYS A 92 15.39 -9.47 8.58
N LYS A 93 15.14 -9.61 9.90
CA LYS A 93 14.29 -10.68 10.44
C LYS A 93 12.81 -10.34 10.44
N THR A 94 12.47 -9.07 10.26
CA THR A 94 11.09 -8.60 10.19
C THR A 94 10.90 -7.79 8.92
N ILE A 95 9.94 -8.22 8.09
CA ILE A 95 9.54 -7.46 6.89
C ILE A 95 8.15 -6.86 7.16
N ILE A 96 8.11 -5.54 7.16
CA ILE A 96 6.87 -4.79 7.29
C ILE A 96 6.31 -4.56 5.90
N VAL A 97 5.27 -5.29 5.54
CA VAL A 97 4.56 -5.07 4.28
C VAL A 97 3.47 -4.03 4.50
N GLU A 98 3.54 -2.89 3.83
CA GLU A 98 2.56 -1.82 4.00
C GLU A 98 1.76 -1.56 2.73
N GLY A 99 0.47 -1.32 2.90
CA GLY A 99 -0.44 -1.00 1.80
C GLY A 99 -1.90 -1.07 2.22
N ASN A 100 -2.75 -0.35 1.48
CA ASN A 100 -4.17 -0.23 1.82
C ASN A 100 -5.02 -1.42 1.34
N TYR A 101 -4.54 -2.27 0.39
CA TYR A 101 -5.33 -3.37 -0.17
C TYR A 101 -4.88 -4.77 0.27
N LEU A 102 -3.82 -4.87 1.08
CA LEU A 102 -3.18 -6.15 1.44
C LEU A 102 -4.14 -7.18 2.07
N LEU A 103 -5.20 -6.72 2.73
CA LEU A 103 -6.20 -7.55 3.39
C LEU A 103 -7.52 -7.66 2.62
N LEU A 104 -7.63 -7.18 1.39
CA LEU A 104 -8.86 -7.34 0.59
C LEU A 104 -9.16 -8.82 0.35
N ASN A 105 -10.44 -9.20 0.54
CA ASN A 105 -10.92 -10.58 0.33
C ASN A 105 -11.20 -10.92 -1.15
N SER A 106 -10.96 -10.01 -2.06
CA SER A 106 -11.14 -10.25 -3.50
C SER A 106 -9.86 -10.77 -4.15
N HIS A 107 -10.03 -11.63 -5.17
CA HIS A 107 -8.90 -12.05 -6.01
C HIS A 107 -8.35 -10.85 -6.82
N PRO A 108 -7.04 -10.69 -6.98
CA PRO A 108 -5.93 -11.55 -6.53
C PRO A 108 -5.42 -11.24 -5.10
N TRP A 109 -5.90 -10.20 -4.43
CA TRP A 109 -5.41 -9.73 -3.12
C TRP A 109 -5.50 -10.80 -2.03
N ASN A 110 -6.59 -11.56 -2.00
CA ASN A 110 -6.80 -12.63 -1.02
C ASN A 110 -5.76 -13.78 -1.10
N THR A 111 -4.95 -13.81 -2.15
CA THR A 111 -3.85 -14.80 -2.27
C THR A 111 -2.60 -14.40 -1.48
N LEU A 112 -2.57 -13.20 -0.89
CA LEU A 112 -1.42 -12.70 -0.13
C LEU A 112 -1.44 -13.13 1.34
N LYS A 113 -2.62 -13.43 1.91
CA LYS A 113 -2.81 -13.67 3.34
C LYS A 113 -1.89 -14.75 3.92
N ASP A 114 -1.62 -15.79 3.14
CA ASP A 114 -0.83 -16.95 3.57
C ASP A 114 0.68 -16.66 3.67
N TYR A 115 1.09 -15.45 3.29
CA TYR A 115 2.47 -14.96 3.35
C TYR A 115 2.71 -13.99 4.51
N PHE A 116 1.70 -13.73 5.32
CA PHE A 116 1.81 -12.85 6.49
C PHE A 116 1.72 -13.66 7.78
N ASP A 117 2.75 -13.57 8.63
CA ASP A 117 2.72 -14.18 9.96
C ASP A 117 1.75 -13.46 10.91
N SER A 118 1.54 -12.16 10.66
CA SER A 118 0.63 -11.32 11.45
C SER A 118 0.14 -10.13 10.63
N SER A 119 -1.05 -9.66 10.92
CA SER A 119 -1.71 -8.58 10.22
C SER A 119 -2.30 -7.54 11.16
N ILE A 120 -2.15 -6.26 10.77
CA ILE A 120 -2.66 -5.11 11.53
C ILE A 120 -3.54 -4.27 10.60
N MET A 121 -4.81 -4.11 10.95
CA MET A 121 -5.70 -3.17 10.28
C MET A 121 -5.70 -1.82 11.00
N ILE A 122 -5.43 -0.76 10.25
CA ILE A 122 -5.62 0.59 10.76
C ILE A 122 -7.05 1.01 10.43
N HIS A 123 -7.91 0.97 11.45
CA HIS A 123 -9.33 1.31 11.29
C HIS A 123 -9.53 2.83 11.24
N CYS A 124 -10.47 3.26 10.40
CA CYS A 124 -10.89 4.66 10.28
C CYS A 124 -12.37 4.70 9.89
N GLU A 125 -13.15 5.46 10.64
CA GLU A 125 -14.55 5.76 10.29
C GLU A 125 -14.65 6.40 8.90
N GLU A 126 -15.67 6.03 8.11
CA GLU A 126 -15.88 6.54 6.75
C GLU A 126 -15.94 8.07 6.70
N SER A 127 -16.62 8.69 7.66
CA SER A 127 -16.72 10.15 7.77
C SER A 127 -15.39 10.84 8.07
N ILE A 128 -14.51 10.17 8.79
CA ILE A 128 -13.15 10.66 9.08
C ILE A 128 -12.26 10.47 7.84
N LEU A 129 -12.41 9.34 7.16
CA LEU A 129 -11.70 9.06 5.92
C LEU A 129 -12.02 10.13 4.86
N GLU A 130 -13.31 10.41 4.62
CA GLU A 130 -13.76 11.44 3.68
C GLU A 130 -13.12 12.80 3.97
N LYS A 131 -13.18 13.27 5.22
CA LYS A 131 -12.58 14.54 5.63
C LYS A 131 -11.08 14.57 5.32
N ARG A 132 -10.35 13.49 5.61
CA ARG A 132 -8.90 13.40 5.37
C ARG A 132 -8.55 13.39 3.89
N LEU A 133 -9.37 12.74 3.06
CA LEU A 133 -9.19 12.72 1.62
C LEU A 133 -9.39 14.12 1.03
N ILE A 134 -10.44 14.83 1.45
CA ILE A 134 -10.69 16.21 1.04
C ILE A 134 -9.50 17.12 1.46
N GLU A 135 -9.07 17.04 2.71
CA GLU A 135 -7.94 17.85 3.21
C GLU A 135 -6.63 17.52 2.46
N ARG A 136 -6.39 16.25 2.15
CA ARG A 136 -5.24 15.85 1.33
C ARG A 136 -5.23 16.55 -0.01
N TRP A 137 -6.35 16.54 -0.74
CA TRP A 137 -6.41 17.11 -2.08
C TRP A 137 -6.46 18.65 -2.09
N LYS A 138 -6.89 19.31 -1.02
CA LYS A 138 -6.75 20.77 -0.84
C LYS A 138 -5.29 21.23 -0.80
N GLY A 139 -4.36 20.37 -0.45
CA GLY A 139 -2.92 20.65 -0.47
C GLY A 139 -2.30 20.67 -1.87
N PHE A 140 -3.08 20.38 -2.91
CA PHE A 140 -2.66 20.41 -4.31
C PHE A 140 -3.38 21.55 -5.03
N ASP A 141 -2.79 22.07 -6.12
CA ASP A 141 -3.39 23.15 -6.96
C ASP A 141 -4.58 22.62 -7.80
N LEU A 142 -5.63 22.12 -7.11
CA LEU A 142 -6.84 21.58 -7.72
C LEU A 142 -8.04 22.47 -7.38
N ASN A 143 -8.94 22.66 -8.35
CA ASN A 143 -10.24 23.28 -8.08
C ASN A 143 -11.20 22.32 -7.36
N GLN A 144 -12.34 22.84 -6.85
CA GLN A 144 -13.29 22.04 -6.06
C GLN A 144 -13.86 20.84 -6.83
N ASP A 145 -14.14 21.01 -8.13
CA ASP A 145 -14.70 19.93 -8.96
C ASP A 145 -13.67 18.80 -9.15
N GLN A 146 -12.40 19.16 -9.36
CA GLN A 146 -11.30 18.18 -9.44
C GLN A 146 -11.10 17.44 -8.11
N ILE A 147 -11.20 18.16 -6.97
CA ILE A 147 -11.14 17.53 -5.64
C ILE A 147 -12.30 16.56 -5.48
N ASN A 148 -13.53 16.99 -5.78
CA ASN A 148 -14.72 16.16 -5.68
C ASN A 148 -14.58 14.90 -6.55
N GLN A 149 -14.09 15.04 -7.77
CA GLN A 149 -13.87 13.92 -8.67
C GLN A 149 -12.87 12.93 -8.09
N LYS A 150 -11.71 13.39 -7.61
CA LYS A 150 -10.69 12.54 -6.99
C LYS A 150 -11.23 11.81 -5.76
N VAL A 151 -11.93 12.53 -4.89
CA VAL A 151 -12.44 11.96 -3.63
C VAL A 151 -13.59 11.01 -3.89
N TYR A 152 -14.65 11.45 -4.56
CA TYR A 152 -15.90 10.70 -4.62
C TYR A 152 -15.98 9.68 -5.77
N GLU A 153 -15.19 9.85 -6.85
CA GLU A 153 -15.18 8.89 -7.95
C GLU A 153 -14.05 7.84 -7.82
N ASN A 154 -13.03 8.08 -6.95
CA ASN A 154 -11.91 7.16 -6.80
C ASN A 154 -11.58 6.84 -5.33
N ASP A 155 -11.06 7.80 -4.55
CA ASP A 155 -10.40 7.51 -3.28
C ASP A 155 -11.36 7.01 -2.19
N LEU A 156 -12.51 7.66 -2.03
CA LEU A 156 -13.51 7.28 -1.02
C LEU A 156 -14.14 5.92 -1.32
N PRO A 157 -14.62 5.62 -2.55
CA PRO A 157 -15.09 4.28 -2.90
C PRO A 157 -14.05 3.18 -2.64
N ASN A 158 -12.77 3.43 -2.95
CA ASN A 158 -11.69 2.49 -2.68
C ASN A 158 -11.49 2.28 -1.18
N GLY A 159 -11.48 3.34 -0.38
CA GLY A 159 -11.35 3.26 1.07
C GLY A 159 -12.53 2.54 1.73
N VAL A 160 -13.76 2.84 1.30
CA VAL A 160 -14.98 2.14 1.76
C VAL A 160 -14.93 0.67 1.40
N SER A 161 -14.43 0.32 0.21
CA SER A 161 -14.22 -1.08 -0.18
C SER A 161 -13.24 -1.79 0.75
N VAL A 162 -12.15 -1.15 1.15
CA VAL A 162 -11.20 -1.70 2.14
C VAL A 162 -11.90 -1.94 3.48
N ILE A 163 -12.65 -0.96 3.98
CA ILE A 163 -13.35 -1.08 5.26
C ILE A 163 -14.34 -2.26 5.26
N LYS A 164 -15.10 -2.43 4.17
CA LYS A 164 -16.19 -3.42 4.08
C LYS A 164 -15.76 -4.81 3.63
N ASN A 165 -14.70 -4.91 2.82
CA ASN A 165 -14.37 -6.13 2.09
C ASN A 165 -13.01 -6.72 2.48
N SER A 166 -12.34 -6.22 3.51
CA SER A 166 -11.11 -6.83 4.02
C SER A 166 -11.41 -8.06 4.89
N ILE A 167 -10.50 -9.03 4.86
CA ILE A 167 -10.51 -10.15 5.83
C ILE A 167 -10.22 -9.61 7.22
N LYS A 168 -10.60 -10.39 8.24
CA LYS A 168 -10.27 -10.06 9.62
C LYS A 168 -8.76 -10.03 9.84
N ALA A 169 -8.26 -8.94 10.39
CA ALA A 169 -6.87 -8.80 10.82
C ALA A 169 -6.68 -9.40 12.23
N ASP A 170 -5.42 -9.72 12.56
CA ASP A 170 -5.05 -10.20 13.91
C ASP A 170 -5.15 -9.07 14.94
N TYR A 171 -4.79 -7.85 14.52
CA TYR A 171 -4.83 -6.65 15.37
C TYR A 171 -5.54 -5.49 14.68
N TYR A 172 -6.13 -4.62 15.49
CA TYR A 172 -6.77 -3.38 15.03
C TYR A 172 -6.19 -2.18 15.76
N LEU A 173 -5.88 -1.12 15.02
CA LEU A 173 -5.47 0.17 15.54
C LEU A 173 -6.45 1.24 15.09
N GLU A 174 -6.98 1.98 16.03
CA GLU A 174 -7.79 3.17 15.72
C GLU A 174 -6.91 4.32 15.22
N ASN A 175 -7.45 5.07 14.25
CA ASN A 175 -6.68 6.14 13.59
C ASN A 175 -7.37 7.51 13.74
#